data_042b67dffbb0206c4ea15ac63abb40f3
#
_entry.id   042b67dffbb0206c4ea15ac63abb40f3
#
_cell.length_a   1.000
_cell.length_b   1.000
_cell.length_c   1.000
_cell.angle_alpha   90.00
_cell.angle_beta   90.00
_cell.angle_gamma   90.00
#
_symmetry.space_group_name_H-M   'P 1'
#
loop_
_entity.id
_entity.type
_entity.pdbx_description
1 polymer ?
#
loop_
_entity_poly.entity_id
_entity_poly.type
_entity_poly.pdbx_seq_one_letter_code
_entity_poly.pdbx_strand_id
1 'polypeptide(L)'
;MEDTFLNVYPKLSAADTNNPLNLTGLWLAHGDEPLLQQWLIDAMRSSWRAQNLAIKRVELVSSKTWQEVMGELNSLSLFDDATAVIVTGNHKPDKAMLQELESFASMANSGDNQNCMLWLTGKVDNRSKSSKWYVPFAQQGHVIDCNLYNENQRQQLLTFQAQKFGLNLLPEAWQFLMVQTEHHLLSAYQALWRLSYLYSPQTISPNESAIDTSELDPAAANTATTIDVAALKNALVSDAQYSVFDLSDAMLAGNAAQVVKIIEQLKATEEPTPLILWAISKDMRLIMQLMAGENPQSIGIWSSKQSLYQSACRRQTPQSIADWPDILYQCDKAVKGIVRQPAWELMLQAALRVTGHRLFY
;
A
#
# COMPACT_ATOMS: atom_id res chain seq x y z
N MET A 1 23.98 13.42 1.38
CA MET A 1 23.53 13.41 -0.05
C MET A 1 22.14 12.81 -0.10
N GLU A 2 21.21 13.42 -0.81
CA GLU A 2 19.87 12.86 -0.99
C GLU A 2 19.88 11.83 -2.12
N ASP A 3 19.32 10.64 -1.87
CA ASP A 3 19.22 9.55 -2.83
C ASP A 3 17.76 9.08 -2.93
N THR A 4 17.41 8.38 -3.99
CA THR A 4 16.06 7.83 -4.16
C THR A 4 15.96 6.44 -3.52
N PHE A 5 14.76 6.09 -3.08
CA PHE A 5 14.48 4.74 -2.55
C PHE A 5 14.91 3.64 -3.54
N LEU A 6 14.65 3.82 -4.82
CA LEU A 6 15.01 2.86 -5.88
C LEU A 6 16.51 2.60 -5.99
N ASN A 7 17.35 3.57 -5.65
CA ASN A 7 18.80 3.41 -5.70
C ASN A 7 19.38 2.77 -4.42
N VAL A 8 18.75 3.05 -3.28
CA VAL A 8 19.23 2.62 -1.95
C VAL A 8 18.70 1.24 -1.58
N TYR A 9 17.41 1.00 -1.80
CA TYR A 9 16.73 -0.20 -1.36
C TYR A 9 17.33 -1.52 -1.90
N PRO A 10 17.73 -1.64 -3.18
CA PRO A 10 18.37 -2.85 -3.67
C PRO A 10 19.69 -3.17 -2.94
N LYS A 11 20.49 -2.14 -2.61
CA LYS A 11 21.75 -2.30 -1.88
C LYS A 11 21.51 -2.77 -0.44
N LEU A 12 20.54 -2.14 0.23
CA LEU A 12 20.15 -2.53 1.60
C LEU A 12 19.54 -3.93 1.66
N SER A 13 18.72 -4.28 0.65
CA SER A 13 18.08 -5.61 0.60
C SER A 13 19.04 -6.74 0.21
N ALA A 14 20.16 -6.43 -0.40
CA ALA A 14 21.21 -7.42 -0.71
C ALA A 14 22.11 -7.72 0.49
N ALA A 15 22.05 -6.89 1.54
CA ALA A 15 22.76 -7.14 2.77
C ALA A 15 22.06 -8.26 3.57
N ASP A 16 22.84 -9.21 4.06
CA ASP A 16 22.38 -10.29 4.89
C ASP A 16 23.21 -10.40 6.18
N THR A 17 22.94 -11.41 7.00
CA THR A 17 23.69 -11.66 8.24
C THR A 17 25.16 -12.01 8.01
N ASN A 18 25.53 -12.50 6.82
CA ASN A 18 26.92 -12.85 6.47
C ASN A 18 27.69 -11.65 5.91
N ASN A 19 26.98 -10.68 5.33
CA ASN A 19 27.57 -9.47 4.77
C ASN A 19 26.73 -8.22 5.20
N PRO A 20 26.72 -7.86 6.49
CA PRO A 20 25.96 -6.73 6.97
C PRO A 20 26.58 -5.40 6.50
N LEU A 21 25.71 -4.43 6.21
CA LEU A 21 26.15 -3.06 5.95
C LEU A 21 26.36 -2.33 7.27
N ASN A 22 27.40 -1.56 7.37
CA ASN A 22 27.60 -0.66 8.51
C ASN A 22 26.62 0.53 8.39
N LEU A 23 25.53 0.49 9.15
CA LEU A 23 24.47 1.50 9.14
C LEU A 23 24.52 2.31 10.42
N THR A 24 25.40 3.32 10.46
CA THR A 24 25.56 4.22 11.60
C THR A 24 25.10 5.64 11.28
N GLY A 25 24.99 6.51 12.28
CA GLY A 25 24.73 7.92 12.11
C GLY A 25 23.29 8.28 11.77
N LEU A 26 23.10 9.38 11.07
CA LEU A 26 21.80 9.96 10.76
C LEU A 26 21.24 9.47 9.42
N TRP A 27 20.05 8.95 9.48
CA TRP A 27 19.25 8.57 8.30
C TRP A 27 17.89 9.26 8.35
N LEU A 28 17.51 9.92 7.27
CA LEU A 28 16.20 10.55 7.09
C LEU A 28 15.52 9.92 5.89
N ALA A 29 14.39 9.29 6.10
CA ALA A 29 13.53 8.83 5.01
C ALA A 29 12.24 9.65 5.00
N HIS A 30 11.93 10.28 3.88
CA HIS A 30 10.73 11.10 3.75
C HIS A 30 9.90 10.71 2.54
N GLY A 31 8.58 10.79 2.67
CA GLY A 31 7.66 10.50 1.57
C GLY A 31 6.27 10.15 2.06
N ASP A 32 5.34 10.08 1.10
CA ASP A 32 3.92 9.80 1.37
C ASP A 32 3.55 8.32 1.14
N GLU A 33 4.55 7.44 0.86
CA GLU A 33 4.31 6.02 0.63
C GLU A 33 4.77 5.18 1.84
N PRO A 34 3.85 4.79 2.74
CA PRO A 34 4.20 4.07 3.98
C PRO A 34 4.86 2.71 3.72
N LEU A 35 4.52 2.05 2.61
CA LEU A 35 5.08 0.75 2.26
C LEU A 35 6.58 0.83 2.01
N LEU A 36 7.06 1.90 1.35
CA LEU A 36 8.49 2.11 1.11
C LEU A 36 9.24 2.34 2.42
N GLN A 37 8.66 3.12 3.33
CA GLN A 37 9.25 3.34 4.65
C GLN A 37 9.35 2.04 5.44
N GLN A 38 8.33 1.18 5.39
CA GLN A 38 8.36 -0.12 6.04
C GLN A 38 9.42 -1.05 5.42
N TRP A 39 9.52 -1.11 4.09
CA TRP A 39 10.54 -1.89 3.42
C TRP A 39 11.96 -1.42 3.74
N LEU A 40 12.15 -0.11 3.92
CA LEU A 40 13.43 0.45 4.35
C LEU A 40 13.81 -0.05 5.74
N ILE A 41 12.88 0.02 6.70
CA ILE A 41 13.09 -0.52 8.05
C ILE A 41 13.48 -1.99 7.99
N ASP A 42 12.73 -2.80 7.21
CA ASP A 42 12.94 -4.24 7.16
C ASP A 42 14.28 -4.58 6.50
N ALA A 43 14.71 -3.83 5.48
CA ALA A 43 16.02 -3.98 4.85
C ALA A 43 17.18 -3.60 5.78
N MET A 44 17.03 -2.54 6.58
CA MET A 44 18.07 -2.11 7.54
C MET A 44 18.15 -3.05 8.77
N ARG A 45 17.02 -3.64 9.16
CA ARG A 45 16.93 -4.47 10.36
C ARG A 45 17.83 -5.69 10.34
N SER A 46 18.03 -6.31 9.19
CA SER A 46 18.94 -7.47 9.03
C SER A 46 20.37 -7.08 9.40
N SER A 47 20.86 -5.96 8.90
CA SER A 47 22.19 -5.43 9.20
C SER A 47 22.34 -5.01 10.66
N TRP A 48 21.31 -4.34 11.24
CA TRP A 48 21.34 -3.96 12.67
C TRP A 48 21.41 -5.18 13.60
N ARG A 49 20.63 -6.23 13.30
CA ARG A 49 20.67 -7.47 14.09
C ARG A 49 22.00 -8.22 13.96
N ALA A 50 22.56 -8.27 12.73
CA ALA A 50 23.85 -8.91 12.51
C ALA A 50 25.00 -8.21 13.25
N GLN A 51 24.86 -6.90 13.53
CA GLN A 51 25.81 -6.11 14.31
C GLN A 51 25.44 -5.97 15.78
N ASN A 52 24.47 -6.77 16.26
CA ASN A 52 24.01 -6.76 17.66
C ASN A 52 23.55 -5.41 18.17
N LEU A 53 22.82 -4.63 17.32
CA LEU A 53 22.22 -3.36 17.73
C LEU A 53 20.87 -3.59 18.43
N ALA A 54 20.64 -2.93 19.56
CA ALA A 54 19.32 -2.77 20.15
C ALA A 54 18.43 -1.93 19.23
N ILE A 55 17.25 -2.43 18.88
CA ILE A 55 16.32 -1.69 18.00
C ILE A 55 15.21 -1.09 18.85
N LYS A 56 15.17 0.23 18.90
CA LYS A 56 14.16 1.01 19.66
C LYS A 56 13.29 1.82 18.71
N ARG A 57 12.07 2.14 19.14
CA ARG A 57 11.13 2.97 18.38
C ARG A 57 10.63 4.11 19.22
N VAL A 58 10.63 5.32 18.68
CA VAL A 58 10.10 6.54 19.29
C VAL A 58 9.14 7.22 18.32
N GLU A 59 7.92 7.49 18.78
CA GLU A 59 6.94 8.24 18.00
C GLU A 59 6.93 9.71 18.44
N LEU A 60 7.17 10.62 17.51
CA LEU A 60 7.20 12.05 17.76
C LEU A 60 5.76 12.60 17.90
N VAL A 61 5.25 12.64 19.11
CA VAL A 61 3.93 13.24 19.42
C VAL A 61 4.03 14.76 19.64
N SER A 62 5.24 15.27 19.89
CA SER A 62 5.54 16.70 20.02
C SER A 62 7.03 16.96 19.77
N SER A 63 7.43 18.24 19.65
CA SER A 63 8.86 18.58 19.56
C SER A 63 9.67 18.23 20.82
N LYS A 64 9.04 18.09 21.97
CA LYS A 64 9.71 17.67 23.22
C LYS A 64 10.14 16.19 23.20
N THR A 65 9.48 15.35 22.39
CA THR A 65 9.83 13.93 22.26
C THR A 65 11.25 13.72 21.68
N TRP A 66 11.83 14.74 21.05
CA TRP A 66 13.23 14.69 20.62
C TRP A 66 14.22 14.48 21.76
N GLN A 67 13.90 14.91 22.99
CA GLN A 67 14.71 14.62 24.17
C GLN A 67 14.77 13.12 24.49
N GLU A 68 13.65 12.41 24.28
CA GLU A 68 13.59 10.96 24.42
C GLU A 68 14.44 10.28 23.33
N VAL A 69 14.33 10.73 22.08
CA VAL A 69 15.17 10.23 20.99
C VAL A 69 16.65 10.34 21.30
N MET A 70 17.09 11.50 21.77
CA MET A 70 18.50 11.72 22.13
C MET A 70 18.91 10.91 23.37
N GLY A 71 18.00 10.75 24.33
CA GLY A 71 18.19 9.87 25.49
C GLY A 71 18.43 8.41 25.08
N GLU A 72 17.64 7.91 24.12
CA GLU A 72 17.81 6.54 23.60
C GLU A 72 19.10 6.37 22.79
N LEU A 73 19.47 7.36 21.97
CA LEU A 73 20.73 7.36 21.21
C LEU A 73 21.98 7.45 22.12
N ASN A 74 21.86 8.11 23.26
CA ASN A 74 22.96 8.26 24.22
C ASN A 74 22.95 7.20 25.33
N SER A 75 21.92 6.32 25.36
CA SER A 75 21.86 5.26 26.37
C SER A 75 22.88 4.17 26.03
N LEU A 76 23.68 3.82 27.03
CA LEU A 76 24.59 2.68 26.95
C LEU A 76 23.81 1.41 27.28
N SER A 77 23.76 0.47 26.32
CA SER A 77 23.26 -0.87 26.59
C SER A 77 24.35 -1.69 27.30
N LEU A 78 23.92 -2.54 28.23
CA LEU A 78 24.82 -3.49 28.89
C LEU A 78 24.97 -4.80 28.10
N PHE A 79 24.14 -5.01 27.12
CA PHE A 79 24.03 -6.30 26.38
C PHE A 79 24.21 -6.14 24.87
N ASP A 80 24.07 -4.94 24.33
CA ASP A 80 24.16 -4.64 22.92
C ASP A 80 25.34 -3.72 22.63
N ASP A 81 25.95 -3.87 21.46
CA ASP A 81 27.13 -3.09 21.09
C ASP A 81 26.76 -1.64 20.73
N ALA A 82 25.57 -1.42 20.19
CA ALA A 82 25.06 -0.09 19.83
C ALA A 82 23.51 -0.09 19.77
N THR A 83 22.92 1.06 19.47
CA THR A 83 21.47 1.24 19.39
C THR A 83 21.05 1.79 18.04
N ALA A 84 20.02 1.19 17.42
CA ALA A 84 19.32 1.73 16.26
C ALA A 84 17.96 2.29 16.72
N VAL A 85 17.76 3.59 16.60
CA VAL A 85 16.51 4.28 16.99
C VAL A 85 15.72 4.61 15.75
N ILE A 86 14.54 4.00 15.61
CA ILE A 86 13.57 4.31 14.57
C ILE A 86 12.63 5.39 15.10
N VAL A 87 12.68 6.57 14.49
CA VAL A 87 11.88 7.74 14.86
C VAL A 87 10.79 7.93 13.84
N THR A 88 9.54 8.05 14.26
CA THR A 88 8.39 8.26 13.36
C THR A 88 7.66 9.55 13.70
N GLY A 89 7.22 10.30 12.70
CA GLY A 89 6.43 11.52 12.87
C GLY A 89 7.05 12.77 12.24
N ASN A 90 6.25 13.86 12.25
CA ASN A 90 6.56 15.08 11.49
C ASN A 90 7.05 16.25 12.36
N HIS A 91 7.13 16.08 13.68
CA HIS A 91 7.58 17.14 14.58
C HIS A 91 9.08 17.40 14.43
N LYS A 92 9.44 18.66 14.19
CA LYS A 92 10.82 19.06 13.94
C LYS A 92 11.58 19.27 15.27
N PRO A 93 12.90 18.97 15.31
CA PRO A 93 13.73 19.26 16.46
C PRO A 93 13.87 20.78 16.66
N ASP A 94 13.94 21.20 17.90
CA ASP A 94 14.26 22.58 18.27
C ASP A 94 15.77 22.88 18.09
N LYS A 95 16.19 24.13 18.43
CA LYS A 95 17.57 24.54 18.22
C LYS A 95 18.56 23.75 19.09
N ALA A 96 18.19 23.39 20.33
CA ALA A 96 19.06 22.64 21.22
C ALA A 96 19.25 21.21 20.71
N MET A 97 18.14 20.56 20.31
CA MET A 97 18.17 19.21 19.73
C MET A 97 18.93 19.15 18.40
N LEU A 98 18.89 20.22 17.58
CA LEU A 98 19.69 20.28 16.37
C LEU A 98 21.18 20.26 16.66
N GLN A 99 21.64 20.97 17.68
CA GLN A 99 23.06 20.95 18.08
C GLN A 99 23.49 19.56 18.57
N GLU A 100 22.63 18.87 19.31
CA GLU A 100 22.89 17.48 19.74
C GLU A 100 22.94 16.51 18.56
N LEU A 101 22.04 16.65 17.57
CA LEU A 101 22.05 15.86 16.33
C LEU A 101 23.31 16.10 15.49
N GLU A 102 23.77 17.35 15.38
CA GLU A 102 25.02 17.68 14.68
C GLU A 102 26.23 17.05 15.40
N SER A 103 26.26 17.10 16.73
CA SER A 103 27.31 16.47 17.52
C SER A 103 27.29 14.94 17.35
N PHE A 104 26.11 14.33 17.45
CA PHE A 104 25.92 12.90 17.20
C PHE A 104 26.41 12.48 15.80
N ALA A 105 26.02 13.23 14.75
CA ALA A 105 26.44 12.96 13.39
C ALA A 105 27.97 13.04 13.23
N SER A 106 28.60 14.02 13.87
CA SER A 106 30.06 14.17 13.83
C SER A 106 30.77 12.99 14.49
N MET A 107 30.31 12.53 15.66
CA MET A 107 30.84 11.35 16.33
C MET A 107 30.61 10.05 15.55
N ALA A 108 29.48 9.90 14.90
CA ALA A 108 29.22 8.74 14.05
C ALA A 108 30.12 8.72 12.80
N ASN A 109 30.37 9.88 12.19
CA ASN A 109 31.24 10.01 11.02
C ASN A 109 32.74 9.83 11.36
N SER A 110 33.17 10.14 12.59
CA SER A 110 34.55 9.84 13.06
C SER A 110 34.74 8.38 13.47
N GLY A 111 33.64 7.61 13.59
CA GLY A 111 33.68 6.22 14.06
C GLY A 111 33.63 6.08 15.58
N ASP A 112 33.51 7.18 16.32
CA ASP A 112 33.45 7.18 17.79
C ASP A 112 32.08 6.76 18.34
N ASN A 113 31.06 6.73 17.47
CA ASN A 113 29.71 6.30 17.82
C ASN A 113 29.13 5.37 16.75
N GLN A 114 28.70 4.17 17.13
CA GLN A 114 28.15 3.15 16.24
C GLN A 114 26.60 3.16 16.22
N ASN A 115 25.95 4.07 16.95
CA ASN A 115 24.50 4.17 16.96
C ASN A 115 23.95 4.68 15.63
N CYS A 116 22.71 4.28 15.35
CA CYS A 116 21.99 4.66 14.13
C CYS A 116 20.68 5.35 14.51
N MET A 117 20.34 6.42 13.83
CA MET A 117 19.00 7.01 13.90
C MET A 117 18.37 6.98 12.51
N LEU A 118 17.21 6.35 12.37
CA LEU A 118 16.38 6.40 11.17
C LEU A 118 15.13 7.21 11.46
N TRP A 119 15.04 8.42 10.94
CA TRP A 119 13.84 9.23 11.05
C TRP A 119 12.96 9.08 9.82
N LEU A 120 11.71 8.62 10.05
CA LEU A 120 10.66 8.48 9.03
C LEU A 120 9.67 9.64 9.17
N THR A 121 9.56 10.44 8.14
CA THR A 121 8.68 11.62 8.12
C THR A 121 7.87 11.66 6.83
N GLY A 122 6.82 12.48 6.79
CA GLY A 122 6.06 12.73 5.56
C GLY A 122 6.89 13.45 4.51
N LYS A 123 6.28 13.78 3.39
CA LYS A 123 6.93 14.44 2.26
C LYS A 123 7.61 15.75 2.66
N VAL A 124 8.85 15.90 2.24
CA VAL A 124 9.64 17.11 2.42
C VAL A 124 9.64 17.91 1.12
N ASP A 125 9.10 19.12 1.16
CA ASP A 125 9.11 20.03 0.02
C ASP A 125 10.48 20.73 -0.16
N ASN A 126 10.69 21.33 -1.32
CA ASN A 126 11.96 22.02 -1.65
C ASN A 126 12.26 23.17 -0.69
N ARG A 127 11.25 23.81 -0.10
CA ARG A 127 11.43 24.89 0.87
C ARG A 127 11.93 24.35 2.21
N SER A 128 11.43 23.19 2.62
CA SER A 128 11.88 22.51 3.84
C SER A 128 13.30 21.96 3.72
N LYS A 129 13.77 21.62 2.52
CA LYS A 129 15.15 21.15 2.28
C LYS A 129 16.22 22.23 2.55
N SER A 130 15.87 23.51 2.53
CA SER A 130 16.75 24.62 2.93
C SER A 130 16.65 24.99 4.41
N SER A 131 15.81 24.29 5.18
CA SER A 131 15.62 24.58 6.61
C SER A 131 16.72 24.00 7.49
N LYS A 132 16.96 24.64 8.64
CA LYS A 132 18.05 24.24 9.58
C LYS A 132 17.93 22.80 10.05
N TRP A 133 16.73 22.27 10.19
CA TRP A 133 16.54 20.90 10.68
C TRP A 133 16.95 19.84 9.65
N TYR A 134 16.91 20.16 8.37
CA TYR A 134 17.24 19.23 7.28
C TYR A 134 18.75 19.16 7.01
N VAL A 135 19.47 20.25 7.25
CA VAL A 135 20.90 20.41 6.92
C VAL A 135 21.79 19.31 7.55
N PRO A 136 21.66 18.93 8.84
CA PRO A 136 22.49 17.87 9.41
C PRO A 136 22.34 16.53 8.67
N PHE A 137 21.13 16.17 8.28
CA PHE A 137 20.86 14.94 7.52
C PHE A 137 21.46 14.99 6.12
N ALA A 138 21.35 16.14 5.44
CA ALA A 138 21.84 16.28 4.07
C ALA A 138 23.38 16.37 3.98
N GLN A 139 24.04 16.94 4.99
CA GLN A 139 25.49 17.18 4.97
C GLN A 139 26.29 16.09 5.68
N GLN A 140 25.77 15.56 6.78
CA GLN A 140 26.47 14.63 7.66
C GLN A 140 25.79 13.25 7.77
N GLY A 141 24.63 13.07 7.14
CA GLY A 141 23.85 11.85 7.16
C GLY A 141 23.45 11.38 5.78
N HIS A 142 22.42 10.54 5.75
CA HIS A 142 21.82 9.98 4.55
C HIS A 142 20.37 10.41 4.46
N VAL A 143 19.95 10.90 3.30
CA VAL A 143 18.57 11.27 3.04
C VAL A 143 18.04 10.40 1.92
N ILE A 144 16.86 9.78 2.16
CA ILE A 144 16.20 8.88 1.23
C ILE A 144 14.83 9.45 0.88
N ASP A 145 14.62 9.69 -0.40
CA ASP A 145 13.32 10.07 -0.93
C ASP A 145 12.48 8.81 -1.20
N CYS A 146 11.47 8.59 -0.36
CA CYS A 146 10.52 7.48 -0.44
C CYS A 146 9.23 7.86 -1.18
N ASN A 147 9.33 8.66 -2.24
CA ASN A 147 8.22 8.95 -3.14
C ASN A 147 8.38 8.23 -4.47
N LEU A 148 7.25 7.85 -5.07
CA LEU A 148 7.17 7.34 -6.44
C LEU A 148 6.47 8.39 -7.30
N TYR A 149 7.22 8.99 -8.20
CA TYR A 149 6.76 10.13 -9.01
C TYR A 149 6.08 9.72 -10.32
N ASN A 150 6.31 8.49 -10.78
CA ASN A 150 5.76 8.02 -12.04
C ASN A 150 5.56 6.49 -12.03
N GLU A 151 4.82 6.03 -13.03
CA GLU A 151 4.46 4.62 -13.23
C GLU A 151 5.68 3.72 -13.44
N ASN A 152 6.68 4.20 -14.17
CA ASN A 152 7.89 3.42 -14.45
C ASN A 152 8.66 3.09 -13.16
N GLN A 153 8.76 4.03 -12.22
CA GLN A 153 9.38 3.80 -10.92
C GLN A 153 8.63 2.75 -10.11
N ARG A 154 7.29 2.80 -10.15
CA ARG A 154 6.44 1.80 -9.47
C ARG A 154 6.61 0.43 -10.08
N GLN A 155 6.58 0.31 -11.40
CA GLN A 155 6.80 -0.94 -12.09
C GLN A 155 8.22 -1.48 -11.85
N GLN A 156 9.24 -0.65 -11.88
CA GLN A 156 10.62 -1.05 -11.58
C GLN A 156 10.73 -1.66 -10.18
N LEU A 157 10.12 -1.02 -9.19
CA LEU A 157 10.12 -1.50 -7.81
C LEU A 157 9.37 -2.82 -7.66
N LEU A 158 8.19 -2.95 -8.27
CA LEU A 158 7.41 -4.19 -8.27
C LEU A 158 8.14 -5.32 -9.01
N THR A 159 8.85 -5.01 -10.10
CA THR A 159 9.70 -5.98 -10.81
C THR A 159 10.82 -6.49 -9.92
N PHE A 160 11.46 -5.61 -9.17
CA PHE A 160 12.48 -6.01 -8.19
C PHE A 160 11.88 -6.93 -7.10
N GLN A 161 10.68 -6.63 -6.61
CA GLN A 161 10.00 -7.49 -5.62
C GLN A 161 9.58 -8.85 -6.23
N ALA A 162 9.08 -8.87 -7.46
CA ALA A 162 8.74 -10.09 -8.15
C ALA A 162 9.98 -11.02 -8.30
N GLN A 163 11.12 -10.44 -8.68
CA GLN A 163 12.38 -11.18 -8.76
C GLN A 163 12.82 -11.77 -7.40
N LYS A 164 12.66 -11.02 -6.31
CA LYS A 164 12.90 -11.53 -4.95
C LYS A 164 11.99 -12.72 -4.60
N PHE A 165 10.80 -12.75 -5.14
CA PHE A 165 9.86 -13.86 -5.00
C PHE A 165 10.10 -15.03 -6.00
N GLY A 166 11.13 -14.95 -6.83
CA GLY A 166 11.37 -15.93 -7.89
C GLY A 166 10.33 -15.91 -9.01
N LEU A 167 9.63 -14.79 -9.19
CA LEU A 167 8.59 -14.63 -10.20
C LEU A 167 9.08 -13.81 -11.38
N ASN A 168 8.73 -14.25 -12.59
CA ASN A 168 8.96 -13.52 -13.84
C ASN A 168 7.63 -13.34 -14.56
N LEU A 169 7.03 -12.15 -14.44
CA LEU A 169 5.76 -11.84 -15.09
C LEU A 169 5.99 -11.46 -16.55
N LEU A 170 5.18 -12.02 -17.46
CA LEU A 170 5.16 -11.61 -18.85
C LEU A 170 4.63 -10.17 -19.00
N PRO A 171 4.98 -9.42 -20.06
CA PRO A 171 4.54 -8.04 -20.24
C PRO A 171 3.02 -7.84 -20.13
N GLU A 172 2.25 -8.77 -20.68
CA GLU A 172 0.78 -8.74 -20.64
C GLU A 172 0.25 -8.98 -19.21
N ALA A 173 0.92 -9.85 -18.43
CA ALA A 173 0.59 -10.08 -17.02
C ALA A 173 0.90 -8.83 -16.17
N TRP A 174 2.00 -8.12 -16.46
CA TRP A 174 2.31 -6.84 -15.83
C TRP A 174 1.22 -5.81 -16.10
N GLN A 175 0.86 -5.64 -17.38
CA GLN A 175 -0.20 -4.69 -17.74
C GLN A 175 -1.52 -5.04 -17.05
N PHE A 176 -1.89 -6.33 -17.02
CA PHE A 176 -3.09 -6.79 -16.35
C PHE A 176 -3.04 -6.51 -14.83
N LEU A 177 -1.92 -6.84 -14.17
CA LEU A 177 -1.74 -6.59 -12.74
C LEU A 177 -1.89 -5.10 -12.40
N MET A 178 -1.22 -4.22 -13.14
CA MET A 178 -1.25 -2.78 -12.90
C MET A 178 -2.66 -2.21 -13.06
N VAL A 179 -3.39 -2.62 -14.09
CA VAL A 179 -4.79 -2.21 -14.30
C VAL A 179 -5.70 -2.74 -13.20
N GLN A 180 -5.56 -4.01 -12.80
CA GLN A 180 -6.41 -4.62 -11.77
C GLN A 180 -6.18 -4.03 -10.38
N THR A 181 -4.98 -3.56 -10.11
CA THR A 181 -4.64 -2.93 -8.82
C THR A 181 -4.80 -1.41 -8.84
N GLU A 182 -5.39 -0.85 -9.89
CA GLU A 182 -5.55 0.61 -10.09
C GLU A 182 -4.25 1.39 -9.84
N HIS A 183 -3.13 0.78 -10.21
CA HIS A 183 -1.79 1.31 -9.96
C HIS A 183 -1.45 1.49 -8.46
N HIS A 184 -2.18 0.83 -7.57
CA HIS A 184 -1.93 0.90 -6.12
C HIS A 184 -0.76 -0.01 -5.74
N LEU A 185 0.31 0.57 -5.18
CA LEU A 185 1.55 -0.16 -4.89
C LEU A 185 1.34 -1.35 -3.95
N LEU A 186 0.62 -1.13 -2.84
CA LEU A 186 0.36 -2.17 -1.86
C LEU A 186 -0.46 -3.33 -2.44
N SER A 187 -1.51 -3.03 -3.21
CA SER A 187 -2.36 -4.05 -3.84
C SER A 187 -1.59 -4.89 -4.84
N ALA A 188 -0.75 -4.25 -5.66
CA ALA A 188 0.12 -4.96 -6.61
C ALA A 188 1.16 -5.83 -5.88
N TYR A 189 1.77 -5.32 -4.83
CA TYR A 189 2.71 -6.08 -4.01
C TYR A 189 2.05 -7.29 -3.34
N GLN A 190 0.85 -7.13 -2.78
CA GLN A 190 0.09 -8.24 -2.18
C GLN A 190 -0.25 -9.33 -3.21
N ALA A 191 -0.59 -8.92 -4.44
CA ALA A 191 -0.83 -9.86 -5.53
C ALA A 191 0.46 -10.66 -5.89
N LEU A 192 1.61 -10.00 -5.98
CA LEU A 192 2.91 -10.65 -6.18
C LEU A 192 3.25 -11.61 -5.03
N TRP A 193 2.99 -11.19 -3.81
CA TRP A 193 3.23 -12.01 -2.63
C TRP A 193 2.35 -13.28 -2.63
N ARG A 194 1.06 -13.18 -3.00
CA ARG A 194 0.18 -14.34 -3.18
C ARG A 194 0.68 -15.28 -4.29
N LEU A 195 1.09 -14.72 -5.42
CA LEU A 195 1.67 -15.50 -6.51
C LEU A 195 2.89 -16.30 -6.05
N SER A 196 3.74 -15.75 -5.20
CA SER A 196 4.90 -16.45 -4.67
C SER A 196 4.53 -17.69 -3.87
N TYR A 197 3.43 -17.66 -3.10
CA TYR A 197 2.95 -18.84 -2.39
C TYR A 197 2.33 -19.90 -3.30
N LEU A 198 1.69 -19.48 -4.39
CA LEU A 198 0.99 -20.39 -5.29
C LEU A 198 1.92 -21.05 -6.30
N TYR A 199 2.99 -20.37 -6.70
CA TYR A 199 3.81 -20.74 -7.83
C TYR A 199 5.31 -20.87 -7.53
N SER A 200 5.80 -20.46 -6.36
CA SER A 200 7.19 -20.77 -5.98
C SER A 200 7.29 -22.24 -5.57
N PRO A 201 8.32 -22.96 -6.02
CA PRO A 201 8.63 -24.27 -5.46
C PRO A 201 8.88 -24.07 -3.95
N GLN A 202 8.19 -24.84 -3.13
CA GLN A 202 8.18 -24.76 -1.66
C GLN A 202 9.60 -24.84 -1.09
N THR A 203 10.15 -23.73 -0.69
CA THR A 203 11.39 -23.63 0.09
C THR A 203 11.27 -22.64 1.25
N ILE A 204 10.04 -22.42 1.76
CA ILE A 204 9.88 -21.65 3.00
C ILE A 204 8.80 -22.32 3.86
N SER A 205 9.18 -23.37 4.58
CA SER A 205 8.52 -23.76 5.82
C SER A 205 9.17 -22.99 6.97
N PRO A 206 8.45 -22.14 7.71
CA PRO A 206 9.01 -21.43 8.87
C PRO A 206 9.20 -22.31 10.11
N ASN A 207 8.86 -23.59 10.07
CA ASN A 207 8.95 -24.49 11.23
C ASN A 207 9.12 -25.95 10.78
N GLU A 208 10.34 -26.33 10.40
CA GLU A 208 10.77 -27.72 10.62
C GLU A 208 12.29 -27.74 10.74
N SER A 209 12.74 -28.20 11.91
CA SER A 209 14.12 -28.46 12.26
C SER A 209 14.72 -29.52 11.33
N ALA A 210 15.89 -29.19 10.82
CA ALA A 210 16.93 -30.11 10.34
C ALA A 210 16.46 -31.29 9.47
N ILE A 211 16.43 -31.07 8.15
CA ILE A 211 16.58 -32.18 7.19
C ILE A 211 17.84 -31.94 6.38
N ASP A 212 18.61 -33.02 6.28
CA ASP A 212 19.90 -33.19 5.65
C ASP A 212 19.97 -32.56 4.25
N THR A 213 20.84 -31.56 4.07
CA THR A 213 21.00 -30.77 2.85
C THR A 213 21.96 -31.39 1.82
N SER A 214 22.14 -32.70 1.81
CA SER A 214 23.13 -33.34 0.96
C SER A 214 22.67 -33.75 -0.45
N GLU A 215 21.40 -33.49 -0.85
CA GLU A 215 20.87 -33.87 -2.18
C GLU A 215 20.09 -32.77 -2.91
N LEU A 216 20.44 -31.53 -2.75
CA LEU A 216 19.83 -30.45 -3.58
C LEU A 216 20.80 -30.10 -4.72
N ASP A 217 20.41 -30.46 -5.94
CA ASP A 217 21.08 -30.09 -7.18
C ASP A 217 21.16 -28.56 -7.29
N PRO A 218 22.35 -27.94 -7.26
CA PRO A 218 22.51 -26.50 -7.32
C PRO A 218 22.01 -25.86 -8.63
N ALA A 219 21.66 -26.64 -9.64
CA ALA A 219 21.10 -26.17 -10.91
C ALA A 219 19.59 -25.89 -10.85
N ALA A 220 18.86 -26.39 -9.85
CA ALA A 220 17.42 -26.18 -9.73
C ALA A 220 17.04 -24.84 -9.04
N ALA A 221 18.00 -24.14 -8.45
CA ALA A 221 17.76 -22.93 -7.66
C ALA A 221 17.57 -21.63 -8.48
N ASN A 222 17.60 -21.68 -9.82
CA ASN A 222 17.68 -20.45 -10.64
C ASN A 222 16.63 -20.33 -11.76
N THR A 223 15.54 -21.09 -11.74
CA THR A 223 14.46 -20.92 -12.72
C THR A 223 13.31 -20.10 -12.11
N ALA A 224 13.33 -18.79 -12.34
CA ALA A 224 12.21 -17.93 -12.01
C ALA A 224 10.92 -18.46 -12.69
N THR A 225 9.86 -18.63 -11.91
CA THR A 225 8.57 -19.11 -12.43
C THR A 225 7.95 -18.04 -13.32
N THR A 226 7.67 -18.40 -14.58
CA THR A 226 7.04 -17.48 -15.52
C THR A 226 5.53 -17.42 -15.26
N ILE A 227 5.04 -16.21 -15.04
CA ILE A 227 3.63 -15.92 -14.74
C ILE A 227 2.98 -15.24 -15.96
N ASP A 228 2.00 -15.89 -16.53
CA ASP A 228 1.14 -15.37 -17.58
C ASP A 228 -0.16 -14.75 -17.00
N VAL A 229 -1.00 -14.20 -17.87
CA VAL A 229 -2.29 -13.60 -17.48
C VAL A 229 -3.23 -14.65 -16.87
N ALA A 230 -3.17 -15.91 -17.32
CA ALA A 230 -4.06 -16.95 -16.82
C ALA A 230 -3.67 -17.35 -15.39
N ALA A 231 -2.37 -17.54 -15.10
CA ALA A 231 -1.86 -17.80 -13.77
C ALA A 231 -2.19 -16.63 -12.82
N LEU A 232 -2.01 -15.39 -13.29
CA LEU A 232 -2.33 -14.20 -12.52
C LEU A 232 -3.84 -14.09 -12.21
N LYS A 233 -4.71 -14.35 -13.19
CA LYS A 233 -6.16 -14.41 -12.97
C LYS A 233 -6.53 -15.47 -11.93
N ASN A 234 -5.96 -16.68 -12.02
CA ASN A 234 -6.22 -17.74 -11.06
C ASN A 234 -5.77 -17.35 -9.65
N ALA A 235 -4.62 -16.72 -9.50
CA ALA A 235 -4.12 -16.25 -8.20
C ALA A 235 -4.98 -15.13 -7.62
N LEU A 236 -5.48 -14.22 -8.46
CA LEU A 236 -6.36 -13.13 -8.04
C LEU A 236 -7.80 -13.59 -7.80
N VAL A 237 -8.24 -14.66 -8.49
CA VAL A 237 -9.60 -15.22 -8.38
C VAL A 237 -9.74 -16.19 -7.20
N SER A 238 -8.67 -16.84 -6.74
CA SER A 238 -8.78 -17.81 -5.63
C SER A 238 -9.13 -17.18 -4.27
N ASP A 239 -9.06 -15.83 -4.19
CA ASP A 239 -9.53 -15.05 -3.03
C ASP A 239 -10.12 -13.72 -3.49
N ALA A 240 -10.89 -13.73 -4.58
CA ALA A 240 -11.63 -12.55 -5.01
C ALA A 240 -12.65 -12.17 -3.92
N GLN A 241 -12.18 -11.54 -2.87
CA GLN A 241 -13.01 -10.62 -2.12
C GLN A 241 -13.32 -9.49 -3.11
N TYR A 242 -14.47 -9.59 -3.75
CA TYR A 242 -14.97 -8.47 -4.52
C TYR A 242 -15.04 -7.27 -3.59
N SER A 243 -14.47 -6.19 -4.03
CA SER A 243 -14.55 -4.92 -3.34
C SER A 243 -15.86 -4.21 -3.70
N VAL A 244 -16.21 -3.21 -2.94
CA VAL A 244 -17.32 -2.30 -3.24
C VAL A 244 -17.08 -1.55 -4.57
N PHE A 245 -15.81 -1.39 -4.98
CA PHE A 245 -15.44 -0.78 -6.27
C PHE A 245 -15.72 -1.71 -7.45
N ASP A 246 -15.52 -3.03 -7.28
CA ASP A 246 -15.89 -4.02 -8.29
C ASP A 246 -17.41 -4.06 -8.50
N LEU A 247 -18.19 -3.87 -7.43
CA LEU A 247 -19.63 -3.72 -7.51
C LEU A 247 -20.01 -2.49 -8.36
N SER A 248 -19.39 -1.34 -8.11
CA SER A 248 -19.58 -0.11 -8.87
C SER A 248 -19.31 -0.34 -10.36
N ASP A 249 -18.17 -0.94 -10.69
CA ASP A 249 -17.78 -1.19 -12.07
C ASP A 249 -18.72 -2.18 -12.77
N ALA A 250 -19.15 -3.26 -12.10
CA ALA A 250 -20.13 -4.21 -12.62
C ALA A 250 -21.50 -3.56 -12.87
N MET A 251 -21.95 -2.71 -11.95
CA MET A 251 -23.20 -1.94 -12.12
C MET A 251 -23.13 -1.00 -13.32
N LEU A 252 -22.07 -0.21 -13.43
CA LEU A 252 -21.85 0.76 -14.51
C LEU A 252 -21.63 0.07 -15.87
N ALA A 253 -21.00 -1.10 -15.89
CA ALA A 253 -20.85 -1.91 -17.10
C ALA A 253 -22.16 -2.58 -17.56
N GLY A 254 -23.18 -2.67 -16.69
CA GLY A 254 -24.45 -3.33 -16.99
C GLY A 254 -24.41 -4.86 -16.85
N ASN A 255 -23.43 -5.40 -16.11
CA ASN A 255 -23.26 -6.84 -15.93
C ASN A 255 -24.06 -7.34 -14.73
N ALA A 256 -25.35 -7.61 -14.92
CA ALA A 256 -26.25 -8.05 -13.85
C ALA A 256 -25.81 -9.35 -13.16
N ALA A 257 -25.27 -10.32 -13.92
CA ALA A 257 -24.81 -11.59 -13.34
C ALA A 257 -23.62 -11.36 -12.40
N GLN A 258 -22.69 -10.48 -12.79
CA GLN A 258 -21.55 -10.12 -11.95
C GLN A 258 -21.99 -9.36 -10.68
N VAL A 259 -22.97 -8.44 -10.81
CA VAL A 259 -23.54 -7.70 -9.66
C VAL A 259 -24.12 -8.66 -8.63
N VAL A 260 -24.90 -9.66 -9.06
CA VAL A 260 -25.46 -10.69 -8.14
C VAL A 260 -24.33 -11.41 -7.42
N LYS A 261 -23.36 -11.92 -8.16
CA LYS A 261 -22.22 -12.67 -7.62
C LYS A 261 -21.42 -11.84 -6.60
N ILE A 262 -21.16 -10.57 -6.90
CA ILE A 262 -20.42 -9.67 -6.00
C ILE A 262 -21.21 -9.41 -4.72
N ILE A 263 -22.50 -9.10 -4.81
CA ILE A 263 -23.33 -8.84 -3.63
C ILE A 263 -23.46 -10.08 -2.74
N GLU A 264 -23.61 -11.27 -3.32
CA GLU A 264 -23.63 -12.53 -2.56
C GLU A 264 -22.31 -12.76 -1.81
N GLN A 265 -21.18 -12.46 -2.45
CA GLN A 265 -19.88 -12.59 -1.79
C GLN A 265 -19.67 -11.53 -0.70
N LEU A 266 -20.00 -10.26 -0.95
CA LEU A 266 -19.91 -9.20 0.06
C LEU A 266 -20.80 -9.52 1.28
N LYS A 267 -21.94 -10.19 1.05
CA LYS A 267 -22.82 -10.70 2.11
C LYS A 267 -22.16 -11.84 2.88
N ALA A 268 -21.50 -12.77 2.19
CA ALA A 268 -20.85 -13.94 2.79
C ALA A 268 -19.57 -13.54 3.60
N THR A 269 -18.90 -12.46 3.20
CA THR A 269 -17.73 -11.91 3.90
C THR A 269 -18.10 -10.89 4.99
N GLU A 270 -19.40 -10.71 5.26
CA GLU A 270 -19.93 -9.78 6.27
C GLU A 270 -19.44 -8.32 6.09
N GLU A 271 -19.25 -7.89 4.84
CA GLU A 271 -18.86 -6.50 4.55
C GLU A 271 -19.88 -5.49 5.11
N PRO A 272 -19.45 -4.36 5.65
CA PRO A 272 -20.35 -3.37 6.25
C PRO A 272 -21.40 -2.84 5.26
N THR A 273 -22.67 -3.16 5.52
CA THR A 273 -23.81 -2.75 4.67
C THR A 273 -23.88 -1.24 4.39
N PRO A 274 -23.49 -0.32 5.33
CA PRO A 274 -23.44 1.12 5.03
C PRO A 274 -22.44 1.49 3.91
N LEU A 275 -21.33 0.78 3.82
CA LEU A 275 -20.32 1.02 2.78
C LEU A 275 -20.85 0.64 1.39
N ILE A 276 -21.52 -0.50 1.31
CA ILE A 276 -22.14 -0.99 0.07
C ILE A 276 -23.25 -0.04 -0.39
N LEU A 277 -24.12 0.36 0.54
CA LEU A 277 -25.17 1.32 0.25
C LEU A 277 -24.61 2.67 -0.20
N TRP A 278 -23.51 3.12 0.40
CA TRP A 278 -22.81 4.35 -0.02
C TRP A 278 -22.38 4.28 -1.47
N ALA A 279 -21.76 3.18 -1.91
CA ALA A 279 -21.29 3.03 -3.28
C ALA A 279 -22.45 3.01 -4.29
N ILE A 280 -23.49 2.22 -4.01
CA ILE A 280 -24.70 2.16 -4.85
C ILE A 280 -25.34 3.56 -4.94
N SER A 281 -25.52 4.24 -3.81
CA SER A 281 -26.12 5.57 -3.74
C SER A 281 -25.30 6.63 -4.48
N LYS A 282 -23.97 6.54 -4.41
CA LYS A 282 -23.05 7.42 -5.14
C LYS A 282 -23.27 7.29 -6.64
N ASP A 283 -23.24 6.06 -7.16
CA ASP A 283 -23.33 5.83 -8.60
C ASP A 283 -24.71 6.19 -9.14
N MET A 284 -25.78 5.83 -8.42
CA MET A 284 -27.15 6.24 -8.79
C MET A 284 -27.30 7.75 -8.83
N ARG A 285 -26.76 8.51 -7.86
CA ARG A 285 -26.77 9.98 -7.86
C ARG A 285 -26.02 10.57 -9.04
N LEU A 286 -24.82 10.08 -9.32
CA LEU A 286 -24.01 10.57 -10.43
C LEU A 286 -24.70 10.32 -11.79
N ILE A 287 -25.36 9.18 -11.95
CA ILE A 287 -26.16 8.90 -13.15
C ILE A 287 -27.34 9.89 -13.26
N MET A 288 -28.09 10.13 -12.18
CA MET A 288 -29.19 11.10 -12.18
C MET A 288 -28.71 12.52 -12.54
N GLN A 289 -27.59 12.96 -12.01
CA GLN A 289 -26.98 14.25 -12.29
C GLN A 289 -26.53 14.36 -13.76
N LEU A 290 -25.90 13.33 -14.31
CA LEU A 290 -25.54 13.28 -15.73
C LEU A 290 -26.76 13.32 -16.64
N MET A 291 -27.84 12.61 -16.29
CA MET A 291 -29.09 12.62 -17.05
C MET A 291 -29.84 13.96 -16.92
N ALA A 292 -29.59 14.72 -15.85
CA ALA A 292 -30.05 16.11 -15.71
C ALA A 292 -29.20 17.13 -16.50
N GLY A 293 -28.12 16.67 -17.17
CA GLY A 293 -27.27 17.51 -18.02
C GLY A 293 -26.07 18.14 -17.30
N GLU A 294 -25.71 17.68 -16.10
CA GLU A 294 -24.53 18.17 -15.39
C GLU A 294 -23.23 17.67 -16.08
N ASN A 295 -22.18 18.50 -15.99
CA ASN A 295 -20.89 18.16 -16.60
C ASN A 295 -20.19 17.07 -15.76
N PRO A 296 -19.70 15.97 -16.36
CA PRO A 296 -19.01 14.88 -15.65
C PRO A 296 -17.88 15.35 -14.74
N GLN A 297 -17.09 16.32 -15.16
CA GLN A 297 -15.94 16.83 -14.39
C GLN A 297 -16.39 17.64 -13.16
N SER A 298 -17.49 18.42 -13.28
CA SER A 298 -18.00 19.25 -12.17
C SER A 298 -18.59 18.41 -11.03
N ILE A 299 -19.08 17.20 -11.33
CA ILE A 299 -19.67 16.28 -10.35
C ILE A 299 -18.67 15.22 -9.86
N GLY A 300 -17.38 15.37 -10.23
CA GLY A 300 -16.31 14.53 -9.69
C GLY A 300 -16.13 13.17 -10.39
N ILE A 301 -16.61 13.01 -11.62
CA ILE A 301 -16.37 11.81 -12.41
C ILE A 301 -15.03 11.90 -13.12
N TRP A 302 -14.13 11.00 -12.78
CA TRP A 302 -12.79 10.92 -13.37
C TRP A 302 -12.86 10.57 -14.85
N SER A 303 -11.95 11.11 -15.65
CA SER A 303 -11.92 10.91 -17.10
C SER A 303 -11.90 9.43 -17.51
N SER A 304 -11.19 8.59 -16.76
CA SER A 304 -11.12 7.13 -16.99
C SER A 304 -12.45 6.40 -16.79
N LYS A 305 -13.37 6.94 -15.99
CA LYS A 305 -14.68 6.32 -15.72
C LYS A 305 -15.84 6.95 -16.49
N GLN A 306 -15.61 8.04 -17.22
CA GLN A 306 -16.66 8.75 -17.95
C GLN A 306 -17.39 7.87 -18.97
N SER A 307 -16.67 7.02 -19.71
CA SER A 307 -17.26 6.10 -20.67
C SER A 307 -18.22 5.08 -20.05
N LEU A 308 -17.88 4.58 -18.84
CA LEU A 308 -18.73 3.67 -18.05
C LEU A 308 -20.03 4.36 -17.61
N TYR A 309 -19.93 5.57 -17.05
CA TYR A 309 -21.11 6.35 -16.65
C TYR A 309 -21.98 6.72 -17.84
N GLN A 310 -21.40 7.12 -18.98
CA GLN A 310 -22.16 7.39 -20.21
C GLN A 310 -22.89 6.14 -20.71
N SER A 311 -22.24 4.97 -20.65
CA SER A 311 -22.87 3.70 -20.99
C SER A 311 -24.02 3.38 -20.03
N ALA A 312 -23.86 3.62 -18.73
CA ALA A 312 -24.92 3.46 -17.74
C ALA A 312 -26.12 4.39 -18.02
N CYS A 313 -25.88 5.67 -18.31
CA CYS A 313 -26.93 6.62 -18.66
C CYS A 313 -27.73 6.22 -19.90
N ARG A 314 -27.06 5.66 -20.94
CA ARG A 314 -27.75 5.19 -22.16
C ARG A 314 -28.74 4.05 -21.93
N ARG A 315 -28.59 3.29 -20.84
CA ARG A 315 -29.50 2.21 -20.45
C ARG A 315 -30.69 2.70 -19.61
N GLN A 316 -30.68 3.95 -19.22
CA GLN A 316 -31.72 4.55 -18.37
C GLN A 316 -32.63 5.48 -19.16
N THR A 317 -33.82 5.62 -18.65
CA THR A 317 -34.80 6.63 -19.10
C THR A 317 -35.24 7.50 -17.90
N PRO A 318 -35.76 8.71 -18.11
CA PRO A 318 -36.28 9.50 -17.02
C PRO A 318 -37.29 8.74 -16.13
N GLN A 319 -38.13 7.87 -16.73
CA GLN A 319 -39.08 7.05 -16.02
C GLN A 319 -38.40 5.94 -15.21
N SER A 320 -37.28 5.36 -15.71
CA SER A 320 -36.59 4.28 -15.02
C SER A 320 -35.83 4.73 -13.77
N ILE A 321 -35.44 6.00 -13.69
CA ILE A 321 -34.71 6.58 -12.55
C ILE A 321 -35.61 7.33 -11.56
N ALA A 322 -36.90 7.52 -11.90
CA ALA A 322 -37.81 8.35 -11.10
C ALA A 322 -38.03 7.82 -9.67
N ASP A 323 -37.98 6.50 -9.48
CA ASP A 323 -38.17 5.83 -8.19
C ASP A 323 -36.85 5.56 -7.43
N TRP A 324 -35.67 5.92 -8.01
CA TRP A 324 -34.38 5.67 -7.38
C TRP A 324 -34.21 6.33 -6.00
N PRO A 325 -34.65 7.59 -5.79
CA PRO A 325 -34.58 8.22 -4.46
C PRO A 325 -35.37 7.43 -3.39
N ASP A 326 -36.56 6.91 -3.75
CA ASP A 326 -37.41 6.15 -2.82
C ASP A 326 -36.78 4.79 -2.48
N ILE A 327 -36.15 4.14 -3.46
CA ILE A 327 -35.45 2.88 -3.24
C ILE A 327 -34.24 3.07 -2.34
N LEU A 328 -33.44 4.09 -2.58
CA LEU A 328 -32.29 4.42 -1.74
C LEU A 328 -32.75 4.72 -0.31
N TYR A 329 -33.86 5.45 -0.16
CA TYR A 329 -34.45 5.72 1.16
C TYR A 329 -34.90 4.43 1.87
N GLN A 330 -35.51 3.47 1.17
CA GLN A 330 -35.87 2.17 1.75
C GLN A 330 -34.62 1.36 2.13
N CYS A 331 -33.59 1.35 1.27
CA CYS A 331 -32.31 0.72 1.59
C CYS A 331 -31.70 1.31 2.87
N ASP A 332 -31.67 2.65 3.00
CA ASP A 332 -31.12 3.32 4.16
C ASP A 332 -31.87 2.95 5.47
N LYS A 333 -33.19 2.92 5.42
CA LYS A 333 -34.01 2.48 6.57
C LYS A 333 -33.75 1.04 6.95
N ALA A 334 -33.59 0.14 5.96
CA ALA A 334 -33.33 -1.26 6.21
C ALA A 334 -31.92 -1.48 6.79
N VAL A 335 -30.89 -0.79 6.25
CA VAL A 335 -29.53 -0.83 6.76
C VAL A 335 -29.43 -0.31 8.20
N LYS A 336 -30.21 0.72 8.54
CA LYS A 336 -30.30 1.28 9.90
C LYS A 336 -31.21 0.46 10.85
N GLY A 337 -31.83 -0.62 10.37
CA GLY A 337 -32.73 -1.45 11.18
C GLY A 337 -34.07 -0.78 11.54
N ILE A 338 -34.44 0.31 10.86
CA ILE A 338 -35.70 1.05 11.11
C ILE A 338 -36.89 0.25 10.60
N VAL A 339 -36.70 -0.56 9.55
CA VAL A 339 -37.70 -1.43 8.94
C VAL A 339 -37.21 -2.88 8.95
N ARG A 340 -38.15 -3.84 9.08
CA ARG A 340 -37.84 -5.28 9.07
C ARG A 340 -37.72 -5.82 7.63
N GLN A 341 -37.09 -5.10 6.73
CA GLN A 341 -36.88 -5.56 5.36
C GLN A 341 -35.41 -6.01 5.22
N PRO A 342 -35.15 -7.04 4.40
CA PRO A 342 -33.81 -7.55 4.20
C PRO A 342 -32.95 -6.53 3.42
N ALA A 343 -32.01 -5.90 4.10
CA ALA A 343 -31.18 -4.83 3.53
C ALA A 343 -30.41 -5.31 2.29
N TRP A 344 -29.89 -6.53 2.30
CA TRP A 344 -29.11 -7.11 1.19
C TRP A 344 -29.95 -7.27 -0.09
N GLU A 345 -31.18 -7.72 0.01
CA GLU A 345 -32.10 -7.87 -1.12
C GLU A 345 -32.50 -6.52 -1.70
N LEU A 346 -32.72 -5.51 -0.85
CA LEU A 346 -33.00 -4.14 -1.30
C LEU A 346 -31.80 -3.51 -2.01
N MET A 347 -30.60 -3.69 -1.47
CA MET A 347 -29.37 -3.21 -2.10
C MET A 347 -29.10 -3.93 -3.43
N LEU A 348 -29.35 -5.23 -3.53
CA LEU A 348 -29.26 -5.98 -4.78
C LEU A 348 -30.23 -5.44 -5.82
N GLN A 349 -31.48 -5.18 -5.45
CA GLN A 349 -32.48 -4.59 -6.35
C GLN A 349 -32.05 -3.20 -6.82
N ALA A 350 -31.53 -2.35 -5.93
CA ALA A 350 -31.01 -1.05 -6.28
C ALA A 350 -29.83 -1.14 -7.27
N ALA A 351 -28.87 -2.03 -7.01
CA ALA A 351 -27.71 -2.25 -7.88
C ALA A 351 -28.12 -2.76 -9.28
N LEU A 352 -29.07 -3.71 -9.36
CA LEU A 352 -29.56 -4.24 -10.62
C LEU A 352 -30.31 -3.20 -11.47
N ARG A 353 -30.95 -2.21 -10.87
CA ARG A 353 -31.55 -1.09 -11.63
C ARG A 353 -30.51 -0.25 -12.36
N VAL A 354 -29.32 -0.06 -11.79
CA VAL A 354 -28.22 0.61 -12.45
C VAL A 354 -27.79 -0.16 -13.71
N THR A 355 -27.85 -1.49 -13.68
CA THR A 355 -27.55 -2.32 -14.87
C THR A 355 -28.62 -2.24 -15.96
N GLY A 356 -29.77 -1.64 -15.68
CA GLY A 356 -30.92 -1.58 -16.60
C GLY A 356 -31.92 -2.72 -16.42
N HIS A 357 -31.71 -3.60 -15.42
CA HIS A 357 -32.64 -4.71 -15.13
C HIS A 357 -33.60 -4.33 -14.01
N ARG A 358 -34.88 -4.60 -14.23
CA ARG A 358 -35.93 -4.50 -13.20
C ARG A 358 -36.36 -5.92 -12.82
N LEU A 359 -36.13 -6.33 -11.61
CA LEU A 359 -36.46 -7.68 -11.16
C LEU A 359 -37.93 -7.89 -10.81
N PHE A 360 -38.62 -6.86 -10.34
CA PHE A 360 -40.04 -6.95 -9.94
C PHE A 360 -40.75 -5.60 -10.11
N TYR A 361 -42.04 -5.67 -10.38
CA TYR A 361 -42.98 -4.56 -10.37
C TYR A 361 -43.51 -4.32 -8.99
#